data_17459f1fd94eba36a3308cf1fc87c508
#
_entry.id   17459f1fd94eba36a3308cf1fc87c508
#
_cell.length_a   1.000
_cell.length_b   1.000
_cell.length_c   1.000
_cell.angle_alpha   90.00
_cell.angle_beta   90.00
_cell.angle_gamma   90.00
#
_symmetry.space_group_name_H-M   'P 1'
#
loop_
_entity.id
_entity.type
_entity.pdbx_description
1 polymer ?
#
loop_
_entity_poly.entity_id
_entity_poly.type
_entity_poly.pdbx_seq_one_letter_code
_entity_poly.pdbx_strand_id
1 'polypeptide(L)'
;MSISNISIKAVLTMLLTCGLAVAQSPSLLKPEEKAASSPATNLPSEATVNSFMQQTFGYEAQVTWKISSIKPAPVPGLAQVDVILAGPQGQQLSRFYVTSDGDHAVIGEIIPFGAHPFAAVQKKLANGAAGPSRGPKDSPVLIVEFGDLQCPACKAAQPAIEALVAAEPTVRFVFQNFPLEMHNWAAKGAAYADCVGLASNEAFWKFVSKTYDAQSDITAANADEKLTALADGAGVKGADIAACAATPVTKGHVDASIAFGKAVGVTGTPTLFINGRSIGNISQVPAETLKSLVDFAAKQGK
;
A
#
# COMPACT_ATOMS: atom_id res chain seq x y z
N MET A 1 13.42 48.26 46.22
CA MET A 1 14.67 47.92 46.93
C MET A 1 15.55 47.22 45.92
N SER A 2 16.39 47.93 45.18
CA SER A 2 17.70 48.51 45.43
C SER A 2 18.61 47.56 46.19
N ILE A 3 19.69 47.13 45.65
CA ILE A 3 21.08 47.60 45.56
C ILE A 3 21.88 46.36 45.08
N SER A 4 22.98 46.32 44.40
CA SER A 4 23.92 47.27 43.82
C SER A 4 25.09 46.48 43.24
N ASN A 5 25.69 47.02 42.21
CA ASN A 5 26.98 46.66 41.59
C ASN A 5 28.13 46.51 42.60
N ILE A 6 29.15 45.67 42.25
CA ILE A 6 30.56 46.01 42.44
C ILE A 6 31.40 45.38 41.32
N SER A 7 32.05 46.23 40.55
CA SER A 7 33.22 45.96 39.70
C SER A 7 34.49 46.14 40.55
N ILE A 8 35.51 45.30 40.31
CA ILE A 8 36.93 45.71 40.57
C ILE A 8 37.82 45.01 39.54
N LYS A 9 38.54 45.84 38.80
CA LYS A 9 39.73 45.53 37.97
C LYS A 9 40.94 45.36 38.93
N ALA A 10 41.83 44.48 38.62
CA ALA A 10 43.25 44.72 38.89
C ALA A 10 44.14 43.92 37.90
N VAL A 11 44.95 44.69 37.25
CA VAL A 11 46.11 44.42 36.43
C VAL A 11 47.24 43.85 37.27
N LEU A 12 48.00 42.85 36.78
CA LEU A 12 49.47 43.00 36.77
C LEU A 12 50.14 41.93 35.90
N THR A 13 51.03 42.44 35.12
CA THR A 13 52.00 41.86 34.17
C THR A 13 53.08 41.08 34.94
N MET A 14 53.63 39.96 34.39
CA MET A 14 55.06 39.75 34.18
C MET A 14 55.50 38.38 33.70
N LEU A 15 56.19 38.41 32.60
CA LEU A 15 57.45 37.77 32.18
C LEU A 15 57.47 36.38 31.54
N LEU A 16 57.98 36.45 30.32
CA LEU A 16 58.50 35.45 29.42
C LEU A 16 59.40 34.36 30.12
N THR A 17 59.13 33.10 29.78
CA THR A 17 60.21 32.12 29.53
C THR A 17 59.77 31.23 28.41
N CYS A 18 60.65 31.17 27.39
CA CYS A 18 60.52 30.39 26.17
C CYS A 18 60.75 28.91 26.54
N GLY A 19 59.75 28.07 26.30
CA GLY A 19 59.85 26.63 26.39
C GLY A 19 59.08 26.06 25.21
N LEU A 20 59.77 25.56 24.18
CA LEU A 20 59.16 24.78 23.11
C LEU A 20 58.67 23.46 23.68
N ALA A 21 57.38 23.41 24.02
CA ALA A 21 56.66 22.19 24.25
C ALA A 21 55.86 21.86 22.97
N VAL A 22 56.30 20.84 22.26
CA VAL A 22 55.53 20.22 21.18
C VAL A 22 54.21 19.71 21.78
N ALA A 23 53.15 20.47 21.60
CA ALA A 23 51.82 20.04 21.96
C ALA A 23 51.36 18.98 20.97
N GLN A 24 51.48 17.71 21.39
CA GLN A 24 50.74 16.61 20.77
C GLN A 24 49.24 16.87 21.04
N SER A 25 48.54 17.27 20.00
CA SER A 25 47.08 17.32 20.03
C SER A 25 46.55 15.90 20.31
N PRO A 26 45.67 15.70 21.31
CA PRO A 26 44.97 14.44 21.41
C PRO A 26 44.12 14.27 20.17
N SER A 27 44.47 13.29 19.35
CA SER A 27 43.61 12.78 18.29
C SER A 27 42.30 12.37 18.94
N LEU A 28 41.25 13.16 18.72
CA LEU A 28 39.87 12.72 18.98
C LEU A 28 39.62 11.54 18.07
N LEU A 29 39.86 10.33 18.59
CA LEU A 29 39.36 9.11 18.00
C LEU A 29 37.82 9.29 17.90
N LYS A 30 37.33 9.64 16.71
CA LYS A 30 35.93 9.42 16.37
C LYS A 30 35.64 7.97 16.78
N PRO A 31 34.58 7.71 17.56
CA PRO A 31 34.07 6.37 17.70
C PRO A 31 33.79 5.88 16.28
N GLU A 32 34.53 4.86 15.86
CA GLU A 32 34.25 4.09 14.68
C GLU A 32 32.87 3.50 14.94
N GLU A 33 31.83 4.12 14.35
CA GLU A 33 30.48 3.62 14.36
C GLU A 33 30.52 2.29 13.59
N LYS A 34 30.77 1.24 14.38
CA LYS A 34 30.74 -0.15 13.90
C LYS A 34 29.35 -0.29 13.29
N ALA A 35 29.28 -0.20 11.96
CA ALA A 35 28.07 -0.51 11.22
C ALA A 35 27.57 -1.85 11.76
N ALA A 36 26.52 -1.81 12.55
CA ALA A 36 25.88 -3.00 13.06
C ALA A 36 25.44 -3.78 11.82
N SER A 37 26.15 -4.86 11.52
CA SER A 37 25.74 -5.81 10.52
C SER A 37 24.32 -6.24 10.93
N SER A 38 23.31 -5.84 10.14
CA SER A 38 21.96 -6.31 10.35
C SER A 38 22.02 -7.83 10.45
N PRO A 39 21.46 -8.44 11.51
CA PRO A 39 21.48 -9.89 11.62
C PRO A 39 20.87 -10.46 10.34
N ALA A 40 21.56 -11.41 9.72
CA ALA A 40 21.07 -12.12 8.56
C ALA A 40 19.68 -12.69 8.94
N THR A 41 18.64 -12.29 8.23
CA THR A 41 17.29 -12.80 8.50
C THR A 41 17.25 -14.24 8.07
N ASN A 42 17.23 -15.18 9.03
CA ASN A 42 16.99 -16.58 8.73
C ASN A 42 15.56 -16.74 8.23
N LEU A 43 15.42 -17.08 6.95
CA LEU A 43 14.11 -17.37 6.40
C LEU A 43 13.66 -18.76 6.85
N PRO A 44 12.40 -18.91 7.33
CA PRO A 44 11.89 -20.22 7.66
C PRO A 44 11.79 -21.09 6.39
N SER A 45 11.98 -22.39 6.54
CA SER A 45 11.76 -23.32 5.44
C SER A 45 10.25 -23.46 5.13
N GLU A 46 9.92 -23.81 3.88
CA GLU A 46 8.53 -24.14 3.53
C GLU A 46 7.97 -25.27 4.39
N ALA A 47 8.79 -26.24 4.76
CA ALA A 47 8.39 -27.34 5.64
C ALA A 47 8.00 -26.84 7.03
N THR A 48 8.77 -25.91 7.61
CA THR A 48 8.48 -25.28 8.88
C THR A 48 7.17 -24.48 8.82
N VAL A 49 6.99 -23.68 7.74
CA VAL A 49 5.77 -22.91 7.53
C VAL A 49 4.55 -23.84 7.38
N ASN A 50 4.67 -24.91 6.58
CA ASN A 50 3.58 -25.88 6.42
C ASN A 50 3.21 -26.57 7.75
N SER A 51 4.22 -26.92 8.57
CA SER A 51 3.97 -27.52 9.90
C SER A 51 3.25 -26.52 10.82
N PHE A 52 3.66 -25.24 10.81
CA PHE A 52 3.00 -24.19 11.57
C PHE A 52 1.54 -24.01 11.11
N MET A 53 1.31 -23.93 9.79
CA MET A 53 -0.04 -23.79 9.23
C MET A 53 -0.92 -24.99 9.57
N GLN A 54 -0.36 -26.20 9.52
CA GLN A 54 -1.07 -27.43 9.90
C GLN A 54 -1.49 -27.41 11.38
N GLN A 55 -0.62 -26.94 12.28
CA GLN A 55 -0.96 -26.83 13.70
C GLN A 55 -1.97 -25.72 13.99
N THR A 56 -1.94 -24.66 13.18
CA THR A 56 -2.78 -23.47 13.41
C THR A 56 -4.17 -23.61 12.80
N PHE A 57 -4.30 -24.21 11.60
CA PHE A 57 -5.53 -24.26 10.82
C PHE A 57 -5.99 -25.68 10.45
N GLY A 58 -5.14 -26.70 10.68
CA GLY A 58 -5.43 -28.08 10.25
C GLY A 58 -6.60 -28.75 10.97
N TYR A 59 -7.15 -28.13 12.01
CA TYR A 59 -8.38 -28.59 12.66
C TYR A 59 -9.65 -28.24 11.83
N GLU A 60 -9.54 -27.29 10.90
CA GLU A 60 -10.63 -26.91 10.00
C GLU A 60 -10.50 -27.67 8.67
N ALA A 61 -11.24 -28.75 8.51
CA ALA A 61 -11.14 -29.64 7.33
C ALA A 61 -11.39 -28.95 5.98
N GLN A 62 -12.07 -27.81 5.97
CA GLN A 62 -12.37 -27.03 4.75
C GLN A 62 -11.35 -25.92 4.45
N VAL A 63 -10.36 -25.73 5.34
CA VAL A 63 -9.32 -24.74 5.14
C VAL A 63 -8.09 -25.40 4.53
N THR A 64 -7.64 -24.87 3.43
CA THR A 64 -6.38 -25.24 2.77
C THR A 64 -5.50 -24.02 2.58
N TRP A 65 -4.20 -24.22 2.41
CA TRP A 65 -3.27 -23.11 2.18
C TRP A 65 -2.23 -23.46 1.13
N LYS A 66 -1.70 -22.39 0.53
CA LYS A 66 -0.56 -22.44 -0.37
C LYS A 66 0.40 -21.33 0.00
N ILE A 67 1.67 -21.66 0.22
CA ILE A 67 2.72 -20.66 0.43
C ILE A 67 2.92 -19.89 -0.88
N SER A 68 2.76 -18.57 -0.82
CA SER A 68 2.94 -17.67 -1.97
C SER A 68 4.36 -17.11 -2.00
N SER A 69 4.90 -16.70 -0.84
CA SER A 69 6.28 -16.24 -0.74
C SER A 69 6.84 -16.35 0.68
N ILE A 70 8.14 -16.57 0.78
CA ILE A 70 8.93 -16.44 2.00
C ILE A 70 10.12 -15.54 1.65
N LYS A 71 10.23 -14.38 2.30
CA LYS A 71 11.26 -13.38 1.97
C LYS A 71 11.61 -12.53 3.18
N PRO A 72 12.73 -11.78 3.17
CA PRO A 72 13.01 -10.80 4.21
C PRO A 72 11.87 -9.77 4.27
N ALA A 73 11.44 -9.40 5.48
CA ALA A 73 10.50 -8.32 5.66
C ALA A 73 11.16 -6.95 5.36
N PRO A 74 10.37 -5.89 5.09
CA PRO A 74 10.89 -4.53 4.97
C PRO A 74 11.60 -4.02 6.24
N VAL A 75 11.34 -4.66 7.37
CA VAL A 75 11.95 -4.35 8.67
C VAL A 75 13.01 -5.39 8.99
N PRO A 76 14.26 -4.98 9.33
CA PRO A 76 15.31 -5.91 9.69
C PRO A 76 14.92 -6.84 10.85
N GLY A 77 15.38 -8.07 10.82
CA GLY A 77 15.14 -9.04 11.87
C GLY A 77 13.81 -9.79 11.77
N LEU A 78 13.05 -9.59 10.70
CA LEU A 78 11.80 -10.31 10.44
C LEU A 78 11.85 -10.97 9.06
N ALA A 79 11.32 -12.19 8.95
CA ALA A 79 10.96 -12.81 7.69
C ALA A 79 9.45 -12.60 7.43
N GLN A 80 9.08 -12.24 6.22
CA GLN A 80 7.69 -12.14 5.78
C GLN A 80 7.28 -13.45 5.12
N VAL A 81 6.16 -13.99 5.54
CA VAL A 81 5.52 -15.17 4.96
C VAL A 81 4.14 -14.79 4.44
N ASP A 82 3.94 -14.97 3.16
CA ASP A 82 2.66 -14.76 2.49
C ASP A 82 2.06 -16.13 2.13
N VAL A 83 0.83 -16.40 2.57
CA VAL A 83 0.07 -17.63 2.30
C VAL A 83 -1.29 -17.29 1.72
N ILE A 84 -1.71 -18.03 0.71
CA ILE A 84 -3.08 -18.00 0.22
C ILE A 84 -3.87 -19.02 1.04
N LEU A 85 -4.81 -18.54 1.84
CA LEU A 85 -5.78 -19.36 2.55
C LEU A 85 -7.02 -19.54 1.68
N ALA A 86 -7.47 -20.77 1.50
CA ALA A 86 -8.72 -21.10 0.82
C ALA A 86 -9.68 -21.80 1.77
N GLY A 87 -10.92 -21.35 1.79
CA GLY A 87 -11.98 -21.89 2.65
C GLY A 87 -13.37 -21.66 2.05
N PRO A 88 -14.46 -21.92 2.78
CA PRO A 88 -15.84 -21.78 2.28
C PRO A 88 -16.20 -20.38 1.80
N GLN A 89 -15.51 -19.36 2.30
CA GLN A 89 -15.73 -17.95 1.94
C GLN A 89 -14.84 -17.47 0.77
N GLY A 90 -14.10 -18.39 0.13
CA GLY A 90 -13.19 -18.09 -0.98
C GLY A 90 -11.73 -18.14 -0.58
N GLN A 91 -10.91 -17.47 -1.36
CA GLN A 91 -9.46 -17.38 -1.14
C GLN A 91 -9.08 -15.97 -0.67
N GLN A 92 -8.13 -15.93 0.27
CA GLN A 92 -7.56 -14.66 0.76
C GLN A 92 -6.05 -14.80 0.95
N LEU A 93 -5.32 -13.72 0.67
CA LEU A 93 -3.91 -13.63 1.02
C LEU A 93 -3.81 -13.30 2.52
N SER A 94 -3.11 -14.15 3.26
CA SER A 94 -2.77 -13.93 4.66
C SER A 94 -1.27 -13.71 4.79
N ARG A 95 -0.86 -12.76 5.62
CA ARG A 95 0.53 -12.44 5.90
C ARG A 95 0.81 -12.56 7.38
N PHE A 96 1.96 -13.13 7.70
CA PHE A 96 2.56 -13.07 9.03
C PHE A 96 4.07 -12.89 8.93
N TYR A 97 4.68 -12.55 10.04
CA TYR A 97 6.12 -12.35 10.13
C TYR A 97 6.71 -13.35 11.11
N VAL A 98 7.91 -13.81 10.84
CA VAL A 98 8.66 -14.71 11.72
C VAL A 98 9.88 -13.95 12.23
N THR A 99 10.12 -13.99 13.53
CA THR A 99 11.29 -13.37 14.16
C THR A 99 12.58 -14.03 13.71
N SER A 100 13.73 -13.31 13.79
CA SER A 100 15.02 -13.80 13.30
C SER A 100 15.54 -15.03 14.03
N ASP A 101 15.08 -15.28 15.27
CA ASP A 101 15.34 -16.50 16.03
C ASP A 101 14.53 -17.71 15.51
N GLY A 102 13.49 -17.48 14.72
CA GLY A 102 12.61 -18.50 14.19
C GLY A 102 11.55 -19.01 15.16
N ASP A 103 11.44 -18.42 16.34
CA ASP A 103 10.64 -18.97 17.45
C ASP A 103 9.24 -18.34 17.55
N HIS A 104 9.03 -17.17 16.93
CA HIS A 104 7.75 -16.45 17.06
C HIS A 104 7.17 -16.04 15.71
N ALA A 105 5.85 -16.23 15.56
CA ALA A 105 5.08 -15.65 14.48
C ALA A 105 4.32 -14.41 14.98
N VAL A 106 4.43 -13.30 14.24
CA VAL A 106 3.73 -12.04 14.50
C VAL A 106 2.67 -11.85 13.44
N ILE A 107 1.41 -11.83 13.84
CA ILE A 107 0.25 -11.60 12.95
C ILE A 107 -0.18 -10.14 13.10
N GLY A 108 -0.31 -9.45 11.97
CA GLY A 108 -0.71 -8.04 11.95
C GLY A 108 0.03 -7.23 10.90
N GLU A 109 -0.18 -5.91 10.93
CA GLU A 109 0.48 -4.97 10.03
C GLU A 109 1.72 -4.38 10.68
N ILE A 110 2.79 -4.22 9.89
CA ILE A 110 3.95 -3.41 10.26
C ILE A 110 3.69 -1.99 9.79
N ILE A 111 3.45 -1.10 10.75
CA ILE A 111 3.21 0.32 10.49
C ILE A 111 4.50 1.10 10.79
N PRO A 112 4.97 1.99 9.90
CA PRO A 112 6.09 2.87 10.20
C PRO A 112 5.81 3.69 11.46
N PHE A 113 6.80 3.77 12.35
CA PHE A 113 6.71 4.53 13.59
C PHE A 113 7.43 5.88 13.45
N GLY A 114 6.81 6.95 13.93
CA GLY A 114 7.37 8.31 13.90
C GLY A 114 6.30 9.39 13.84
N ALA A 115 6.72 10.64 13.75
CA ALA A 115 5.81 11.80 13.71
C ALA A 115 4.92 11.82 12.45
N HIS A 116 5.45 11.29 11.33
CA HIS A 116 4.76 11.25 10.04
C HIS A 116 4.82 9.85 9.42
N PRO A 117 4.15 8.84 10.03
CA PRO A 117 4.31 7.43 9.66
C PRO A 117 3.88 7.11 8.22
N PHE A 118 2.96 7.89 7.66
CA PHE A 118 2.40 7.65 6.32
C PHE A 118 3.03 8.52 5.22
N ALA A 119 3.90 9.48 5.56
CA ALA A 119 4.43 10.46 4.60
C ALA A 119 5.16 9.81 3.41
N ALA A 120 5.91 8.74 3.64
CA ALA A 120 6.62 8.05 2.55
C ALA A 120 5.65 7.41 1.54
N VAL A 121 4.59 6.77 2.03
CA VAL A 121 3.55 6.17 1.18
C VAL A 121 2.74 7.26 0.51
N GLN A 122 2.33 8.31 1.24
CA GLN A 122 1.63 9.47 0.69
C GLN A 122 2.38 10.09 -0.49
N LYS A 123 3.70 10.32 -0.34
CA LYS A 123 4.55 10.86 -1.41
C LYS A 123 4.58 9.94 -2.63
N LYS A 124 4.70 8.63 -2.44
CA LYS A 124 4.68 7.66 -3.54
C LYS A 124 3.33 7.70 -4.27
N LEU A 125 2.21 7.69 -3.53
CA LEU A 125 0.87 7.73 -4.10
C LEU A 125 0.62 9.04 -4.86
N ALA A 126 1.02 10.19 -4.31
CA ALA A 126 0.85 11.48 -4.96
C ALA A 126 1.60 11.57 -6.31
N ASN A 127 2.77 10.91 -6.41
CA ASN A 127 3.59 10.93 -7.62
C ASN A 127 3.27 9.82 -8.62
N GLY A 128 2.69 8.69 -8.17
CA GLY A 128 2.55 7.49 -8.98
C GLY A 128 1.11 7.05 -9.25
N ALA A 129 0.11 7.56 -8.53
CA ALA A 129 -1.28 7.22 -8.78
C ALA A 129 -1.79 7.92 -10.06
N ALA A 130 -1.81 7.20 -11.17
CA ALA A 130 -2.11 7.74 -12.50
C ALA A 130 -3.39 7.19 -13.13
N GLY A 131 -4.18 6.39 -12.41
CA GLY A 131 -5.44 5.84 -12.90
C GLY A 131 -6.55 6.89 -13.06
N PRO A 132 -7.71 6.48 -13.58
CA PRO A 132 -8.89 7.33 -13.66
C PRO A 132 -9.24 7.95 -12.31
N SER A 133 -9.66 9.22 -12.32
CA SER A 133 -9.83 9.98 -11.09
C SER A 133 -11.07 10.84 -11.08
N ARG A 134 -11.59 11.11 -9.87
CA ARG A 134 -12.67 12.07 -9.57
C ARG A 134 -12.15 13.12 -8.60
N GLY A 135 -12.82 14.27 -8.57
CA GLY A 135 -12.51 15.39 -7.69
C GLY A 135 -11.33 16.25 -8.16
N PRO A 136 -11.01 17.31 -7.40
CA PRO A 136 -9.98 18.28 -7.77
C PRO A 136 -8.58 17.67 -7.79
N LYS A 137 -7.78 17.98 -8.82
CA LYS A 137 -6.41 17.49 -8.95
C LYS A 137 -5.52 17.95 -7.79
N ASP A 138 -5.73 19.17 -7.30
CA ASP A 138 -4.93 19.81 -6.25
C ASP A 138 -5.57 19.67 -4.87
N SER A 139 -6.38 18.61 -4.64
CA SER A 139 -6.97 18.33 -3.35
C SER A 139 -5.89 18.06 -2.29
N PRO A 140 -6.05 18.58 -1.06
CA PRO A 140 -5.17 18.24 0.06
C PRO A 140 -5.36 16.79 0.53
N VAL A 141 -6.45 16.13 0.10
CA VAL A 141 -6.73 14.73 0.43
C VAL A 141 -6.75 13.90 -0.83
N LEU A 142 -5.82 12.94 -0.90
CA LEU A 142 -5.75 11.94 -1.95
C LEU A 142 -6.24 10.61 -1.40
N ILE A 143 -7.28 10.07 -2.03
CA ILE A 143 -7.77 8.71 -1.81
C ILE A 143 -7.37 7.87 -3.02
N VAL A 144 -6.71 6.74 -2.79
CA VAL A 144 -6.34 5.79 -3.85
C VAL A 144 -6.90 4.42 -3.52
N GLU A 145 -7.73 3.89 -4.40
CA GLU A 145 -8.21 2.52 -4.35
C GLU A 145 -7.36 1.63 -5.27
N PHE A 146 -6.85 0.53 -4.73
CA PHE A 146 -6.34 -0.58 -5.53
C PHE A 146 -7.43 -1.65 -5.59
N GLY A 147 -7.98 -1.85 -6.77
CA GLY A 147 -9.15 -2.69 -6.99
C GLY A 147 -8.93 -3.78 -8.05
N ASP A 148 -9.73 -4.83 -7.92
CA ASP A 148 -9.82 -5.95 -8.83
C ASP A 148 -11.28 -6.18 -9.20
N LEU A 149 -11.62 -6.09 -10.48
CA LEU A 149 -12.99 -6.19 -10.96
C LEU A 149 -13.62 -7.58 -10.75
N GLN A 150 -12.80 -8.61 -10.57
CA GLN A 150 -13.27 -9.96 -10.24
C GLN A 150 -13.36 -10.21 -8.73
N CYS A 151 -12.76 -9.35 -7.88
CA CYS A 151 -12.73 -9.57 -6.44
C CYS A 151 -14.12 -9.34 -5.80
N PRO A 152 -14.72 -10.34 -5.13
CA PRO A 152 -16.01 -10.16 -4.46
C PRO A 152 -15.96 -9.13 -3.33
N ALA A 153 -14.82 -9.05 -2.62
CA ALA A 153 -14.62 -8.07 -1.56
C ALA A 153 -14.56 -6.64 -2.11
N CYS A 154 -14.02 -6.43 -3.34
CA CYS A 154 -14.07 -5.14 -4.02
C CYS A 154 -15.51 -4.75 -4.34
N LYS A 155 -16.30 -5.67 -4.91
CA LYS A 155 -17.74 -5.43 -5.13
C LYS A 155 -18.45 -5.04 -3.84
N ALA A 156 -18.21 -5.77 -2.76
CA ALA A 156 -18.83 -5.49 -1.45
C ALA A 156 -18.41 -4.14 -0.85
N ALA A 157 -17.21 -3.65 -1.17
CA ALA A 157 -16.69 -2.37 -0.68
C ALA A 157 -17.22 -1.15 -1.46
N GLN A 158 -17.66 -1.32 -2.71
CA GLN A 158 -18.05 -0.21 -3.58
C GLN A 158 -19.12 0.71 -2.98
N PRO A 159 -20.21 0.23 -2.34
CA PRO A 159 -21.20 1.14 -1.75
C PRO A 159 -20.60 2.09 -0.71
N ALA A 160 -19.68 1.61 0.13
CA ALA A 160 -19.01 2.44 1.13
C ALA A 160 -18.05 3.45 0.51
N ILE A 161 -17.29 3.03 -0.51
CA ILE A 161 -16.35 3.90 -1.25
C ILE A 161 -17.11 4.98 -2.01
N GLU A 162 -18.16 4.61 -2.75
CA GLU A 162 -18.98 5.58 -3.51
C GLU A 162 -19.67 6.57 -2.58
N ALA A 163 -20.22 6.11 -1.46
CA ALA A 163 -20.82 7.00 -0.46
C ALA A 163 -19.78 7.97 0.13
N LEU A 164 -18.56 7.50 0.42
CA LEU A 164 -17.47 8.36 0.90
C LEU A 164 -17.11 9.43 -0.13
N VAL A 165 -16.87 9.04 -1.38
CA VAL A 165 -16.48 9.96 -2.46
C VAL A 165 -17.59 10.97 -2.76
N ALA A 166 -18.86 10.54 -2.72
CA ALA A 166 -20.00 11.43 -2.91
C ALA A 166 -20.17 12.44 -1.76
N ALA A 167 -19.88 12.02 -0.51
CA ALA A 167 -19.95 12.90 0.66
C ALA A 167 -18.80 13.90 0.73
N GLU A 168 -17.68 13.61 0.08
CA GLU A 168 -16.44 14.38 0.15
C GLU A 168 -15.99 14.87 -1.25
N PRO A 169 -16.75 15.77 -1.91
CA PRO A 169 -16.48 16.17 -3.30
C PRO A 169 -15.16 16.94 -3.48
N THR A 170 -14.53 17.35 -2.39
CA THR A 170 -13.24 18.05 -2.39
C THR A 170 -12.03 17.11 -2.37
N VAL A 171 -12.23 15.80 -2.18
CA VAL A 171 -11.13 14.83 -2.22
C VAL A 171 -10.78 14.47 -3.68
N ARG A 172 -9.52 14.16 -3.92
CA ARG A 172 -9.10 13.50 -5.16
C ARG A 172 -9.17 12.00 -4.94
N PHE A 173 -10.03 11.32 -5.70
CA PHE A 173 -10.14 9.87 -5.70
C PHE A 173 -9.53 9.28 -6.98
N VAL A 174 -8.66 8.30 -6.84
CA VAL A 174 -7.97 7.63 -7.96
C VAL A 174 -8.17 6.13 -7.84
N PHE A 175 -8.56 5.47 -8.92
CA PHE A 175 -8.61 4.02 -9.02
C PHE A 175 -7.35 3.47 -9.68
N GLN A 176 -6.77 2.41 -9.11
CA GLN A 176 -5.62 1.69 -9.64
C GLN A 176 -5.97 0.22 -9.82
N ASN A 177 -5.77 -0.31 -11.01
CA ASN A 177 -5.96 -1.72 -11.28
C ASN A 177 -4.95 -2.58 -10.50
N PHE A 178 -5.45 -3.56 -9.75
CA PHE A 178 -4.62 -4.52 -9.04
C PHE A 178 -5.23 -5.92 -9.14
N PRO A 179 -5.26 -6.52 -10.35
CA PRO A 179 -5.81 -7.86 -10.55
C PRO A 179 -5.00 -8.89 -9.78
N LEU A 180 -5.69 -9.76 -9.04
CA LEU A 180 -5.07 -10.83 -8.26
C LEU A 180 -4.83 -12.06 -9.14
N GLU A 181 -3.69 -12.70 -8.99
CA GLU A 181 -3.30 -13.87 -9.80
C GLU A 181 -4.25 -15.08 -9.63
N MET A 182 -4.95 -15.15 -8.49
CA MET A 182 -5.93 -16.21 -8.23
C MET A 182 -7.27 -16.02 -8.95
N HIS A 183 -7.52 -14.84 -9.52
CA HIS A 183 -8.74 -14.50 -10.23
C HIS A 183 -8.55 -14.67 -11.74
N ASN A 184 -9.32 -15.57 -12.34
CA ASN A 184 -9.05 -16.10 -13.67
C ASN A 184 -9.40 -15.16 -14.86
N TRP A 185 -10.17 -14.07 -14.61
CA TRP A 185 -10.45 -13.05 -15.61
C TRP A 185 -10.06 -11.63 -15.14
N ALA A 186 -9.50 -11.49 -13.93
CA ALA A 186 -9.14 -10.19 -13.35
C ALA A 186 -8.15 -9.41 -14.22
N ALA A 187 -7.10 -10.05 -14.72
CA ALA A 187 -6.12 -9.39 -15.60
C ALA A 187 -6.78 -8.85 -16.89
N LYS A 188 -7.74 -9.60 -17.44
CA LYS A 188 -8.53 -9.15 -18.59
C LYS A 188 -9.43 -7.99 -18.23
N GLY A 189 -10.15 -8.08 -17.10
CA GLY A 189 -10.96 -6.99 -16.57
C GLY A 189 -10.17 -5.70 -16.39
N ALA A 190 -8.96 -5.81 -15.82
CA ALA A 190 -8.05 -4.67 -15.63
C ALA A 190 -7.60 -4.05 -16.97
N ALA A 191 -7.31 -4.88 -18.00
CA ALA A 191 -6.94 -4.41 -19.33
C ALA A 191 -8.09 -3.64 -20.01
N TYR A 192 -9.32 -4.16 -19.91
CA TYR A 192 -10.50 -3.43 -20.40
C TYR A 192 -10.71 -2.12 -19.63
N ALA A 193 -10.60 -2.14 -18.31
CA ALA A 193 -10.73 -0.95 -17.48
C ALA A 193 -9.69 0.13 -17.82
N ASP A 194 -8.43 -0.26 -18.05
CA ASP A 194 -7.37 0.65 -18.49
C ASP A 194 -7.75 1.33 -19.82
N CYS A 195 -8.15 0.55 -20.81
CA CYS A 195 -8.55 1.06 -22.13
C CYS A 195 -9.79 1.94 -22.08
N VAL A 196 -10.80 1.60 -21.27
CA VAL A 196 -11.98 2.45 -21.07
C VAL A 196 -11.58 3.76 -20.41
N GLY A 197 -10.68 3.72 -19.40
CA GLY A 197 -10.18 4.90 -18.72
C GLY A 197 -9.38 5.84 -19.65
N LEU A 198 -8.59 5.27 -20.55
CA LEU A 198 -7.87 6.03 -21.59
C LEU A 198 -8.83 6.69 -22.60
N ALA A 199 -9.93 6.01 -22.93
CA ALA A 199 -10.93 6.54 -23.86
C ALA A 199 -11.81 7.62 -23.21
N SER A 200 -12.24 7.41 -21.96
CA SER A 200 -13.10 8.32 -21.23
C SER A 200 -13.09 8.06 -19.73
N ASN A 201 -12.70 9.07 -18.95
CA ASN A 201 -12.76 8.98 -17.49
C ASN A 201 -14.21 8.78 -16.99
N GLU A 202 -15.21 9.39 -17.62
CA GLU A 202 -16.62 9.21 -17.24
C GLU A 202 -17.09 7.77 -17.52
N ALA A 203 -16.76 7.24 -18.71
CA ALA A 203 -17.12 5.89 -19.10
C ALA A 203 -16.46 4.86 -18.18
N PHE A 204 -15.24 5.12 -17.69
CA PHE A 204 -14.55 4.24 -16.76
C PHE A 204 -15.38 3.94 -15.51
N TRP A 205 -15.92 4.97 -14.86
CA TRP A 205 -16.70 4.79 -13.63
C TRP A 205 -18.01 4.02 -13.88
N LYS A 206 -18.65 4.27 -15.04
CA LYS A 206 -19.81 3.50 -15.47
C LYS A 206 -19.45 2.04 -15.74
N PHE A 207 -18.30 1.81 -16.39
CA PHE A 207 -17.79 0.47 -16.69
C PHE A 207 -17.49 -0.31 -15.42
N VAL A 208 -16.77 0.28 -14.46
CA VAL A 208 -16.45 -0.35 -13.16
C VAL A 208 -17.71 -0.77 -12.42
N SER A 209 -18.67 0.16 -12.26
CA SER A 209 -19.96 -0.12 -11.61
C SER A 209 -20.70 -1.27 -12.29
N LYS A 210 -20.91 -1.20 -13.62
CA LYS A 210 -21.58 -2.26 -14.38
C LYS A 210 -20.84 -3.60 -14.32
N THR A 211 -19.52 -3.57 -14.28
CA THR A 211 -18.71 -4.81 -14.19
C THR A 211 -18.90 -5.47 -12.83
N TYR A 212 -18.91 -4.70 -11.73
CA TYR A 212 -19.22 -5.26 -10.41
C TYR A 212 -20.66 -5.78 -10.33
N ASP A 213 -21.64 -5.09 -10.94
CA ASP A 213 -23.02 -5.58 -10.99
C ASP A 213 -23.11 -6.94 -11.69
N ALA A 214 -22.44 -7.08 -12.85
CA ALA A 214 -22.43 -8.28 -13.67
C ALA A 214 -21.37 -9.34 -13.24
N GLN A 215 -20.64 -9.11 -12.14
CA GLN A 215 -19.46 -9.90 -11.75
C GLN A 215 -19.72 -11.40 -11.72
N SER A 216 -20.88 -11.84 -11.22
CA SER A 216 -21.26 -13.26 -11.14
C SER A 216 -21.50 -13.92 -12.50
N ASP A 217 -21.78 -13.12 -13.54
CA ASP A 217 -22.10 -13.60 -14.89
C ASP A 217 -20.86 -13.68 -15.79
N ILE A 218 -19.73 -13.18 -15.28
CA ILE A 218 -18.46 -13.15 -16.01
C ILE A 218 -17.60 -14.35 -15.60
N THR A 219 -17.16 -15.10 -16.60
CA THR A 219 -16.25 -16.25 -16.47
C THR A 219 -15.03 -16.06 -17.35
N ALA A 220 -13.98 -16.85 -17.15
CA ALA A 220 -12.81 -16.80 -18.03
C ALA A 220 -13.16 -17.06 -19.51
N ALA A 221 -14.19 -17.87 -19.78
CA ALA A 221 -14.62 -18.23 -21.13
C ALA A 221 -15.38 -17.13 -21.86
N ASN A 222 -16.19 -16.32 -21.12
CA ASN A 222 -17.04 -15.30 -21.72
C ASN A 222 -16.59 -13.86 -21.42
N ALA A 223 -15.45 -13.68 -20.74
CA ALA A 223 -15.00 -12.37 -20.28
C ALA A 223 -14.84 -11.35 -21.41
N ASP A 224 -14.30 -11.74 -22.57
CA ASP A 224 -14.15 -10.82 -23.70
C ASP A 224 -15.49 -10.31 -24.21
N GLU A 225 -16.46 -11.21 -24.40
CA GLU A 225 -17.83 -10.86 -24.85
C GLU A 225 -18.51 -9.93 -23.83
N LYS A 226 -18.50 -10.33 -22.57
CA LYS A 226 -19.18 -9.58 -21.49
C LYS A 226 -18.55 -8.20 -21.27
N LEU A 227 -17.21 -8.13 -21.18
CA LEU A 227 -16.52 -6.86 -20.95
C LEU A 227 -16.66 -5.92 -22.16
N THR A 228 -16.70 -6.45 -23.39
CA THR A 228 -16.98 -5.67 -24.60
C THR A 228 -18.38 -5.04 -24.55
N ALA A 229 -19.40 -5.83 -24.21
CA ALA A 229 -20.77 -5.34 -24.08
C ALA A 229 -20.92 -4.33 -22.92
N LEU A 230 -20.20 -4.52 -21.81
CA LEU A 230 -20.17 -3.58 -20.70
C LEU A 230 -19.49 -2.25 -21.07
N ALA A 231 -18.46 -2.28 -21.92
CA ALA A 231 -17.83 -1.08 -22.45
C ALA A 231 -18.78 -0.29 -23.36
N ASP A 232 -19.52 -0.97 -24.25
CA ASP A 232 -20.59 -0.34 -25.06
C ASP A 232 -21.65 0.28 -24.15
N GLY A 233 -22.09 -0.45 -23.13
CA GLY A 233 -23.05 0.04 -22.13
C GLY A 233 -22.52 1.19 -21.26
N ALA A 234 -21.20 1.39 -21.19
CA ALA A 234 -20.59 2.52 -20.51
C ALA A 234 -20.46 3.78 -21.40
N GLY A 235 -20.68 3.65 -22.70
CA GLY A 235 -20.68 4.76 -23.65
C GLY A 235 -19.38 4.90 -24.45
N VAL A 236 -18.57 3.84 -24.54
CA VAL A 236 -17.41 3.74 -25.42
C VAL A 236 -17.61 2.58 -26.38
N LYS A 237 -16.91 2.57 -27.50
CA LYS A 237 -17.06 1.51 -28.50
C LYS A 237 -16.33 0.25 -28.06
N GLY A 238 -17.08 -0.77 -27.63
CA GLY A 238 -16.56 -2.00 -27.02
C GLY A 238 -15.53 -2.73 -27.90
N ALA A 239 -15.75 -2.78 -29.23
CA ALA A 239 -14.81 -3.39 -30.16
C ALA A 239 -13.42 -2.69 -30.14
N ASP A 240 -13.39 -1.36 -30.03
CA ASP A 240 -12.13 -0.60 -29.96
C ASP A 240 -11.45 -0.84 -28.60
N ILE A 241 -12.24 -0.95 -27.52
CA ILE A 241 -11.74 -1.29 -26.18
C ILE A 241 -11.16 -2.72 -26.16
N ALA A 242 -11.85 -3.70 -26.77
CA ALA A 242 -11.35 -5.07 -26.88
C ALA A 242 -10.02 -5.13 -27.63
N ALA A 243 -9.90 -4.42 -28.76
CA ALA A 243 -8.67 -4.31 -29.52
C ALA A 243 -7.52 -3.68 -28.70
N CYS A 244 -7.80 -2.60 -27.96
CA CYS A 244 -6.86 -1.95 -27.06
C CYS A 244 -6.41 -2.91 -25.95
N ALA A 245 -7.35 -3.58 -25.27
CA ALA A 245 -7.09 -4.48 -24.14
C ALA A 245 -6.19 -5.68 -24.51
N ALA A 246 -6.19 -6.08 -25.78
CA ALA A 246 -5.36 -7.17 -26.30
C ALA A 246 -3.90 -6.75 -26.57
N THR A 247 -3.55 -5.46 -26.43
CA THR A 247 -2.20 -4.98 -26.79
C THR A 247 -1.17 -5.23 -25.68
N PRO A 248 0.12 -5.47 -26.07
CA PRO A 248 1.21 -5.52 -25.09
C PRO A 248 1.38 -4.23 -24.28
N VAL A 249 1.00 -3.07 -24.84
CA VAL A 249 1.06 -1.77 -24.16
C VAL A 249 0.11 -1.76 -22.96
N THR A 250 -1.12 -2.16 -23.16
CA THR A 250 -2.12 -2.26 -22.08
C THR A 250 -1.69 -3.25 -21.00
N LYS A 251 -1.13 -4.41 -21.41
CA LYS A 251 -0.53 -5.33 -20.45
C LYS A 251 0.56 -4.65 -19.63
N GLY A 252 1.43 -3.87 -20.26
CA GLY A 252 2.47 -3.10 -19.57
C GLY A 252 1.91 -2.10 -18.55
N HIS A 253 0.80 -1.42 -18.85
CA HIS A 253 0.12 -0.52 -17.92
C HIS A 253 -0.43 -1.28 -16.70
N VAL A 254 -1.07 -2.42 -16.91
CA VAL A 254 -1.58 -3.25 -15.81
C VAL A 254 -0.43 -3.78 -14.95
N ASP A 255 0.64 -4.28 -15.56
CA ASP A 255 1.84 -4.75 -14.85
C ASP A 255 2.48 -3.62 -14.02
N ALA A 256 2.57 -2.41 -14.58
CA ALA A 256 3.08 -1.23 -13.87
C ALA A 256 2.18 -0.85 -12.68
N SER A 257 0.85 -0.92 -12.83
CA SER A 257 -0.09 -0.67 -11.74
C SER A 257 0.06 -1.69 -10.61
N ILE A 258 0.23 -2.98 -10.93
CA ILE A 258 0.51 -4.03 -9.94
C ILE A 258 1.84 -3.76 -9.23
N ALA A 259 2.90 -3.46 -9.98
CA ALA A 259 4.22 -3.14 -9.41
C ALA A 259 4.15 -1.93 -8.48
N PHE A 260 3.43 -0.89 -8.88
CA PHE A 260 3.18 0.30 -8.05
C PHE A 260 2.43 -0.04 -6.77
N GLY A 261 1.35 -0.81 -6.83
CA GLY A 261 0.62 -1.27 -5.65
C GLY A 261 1.53 -2.05 -4.69
N LYS A 262 2.33 -2.99 -5.22
CA LYS A 262 3.33 -3.73 -4.41
C LYS A 262 4.34 -2.78 -3.74
N ALA A 263 4.80 -1.74 -4.45
CA ALA A 263 5.77 -0.76 -3.93
C ALA A 263 5.20 0.14 -2.82
N VAL A 264 3.88 0.31 -2.74
CA VAL A 264 3.20 1.03 -1.65
C VAL A 264 2.60 0.10 -0.59
N GLY A 265 2.86 -1.21 -0.68
CA GLY A 265 2.49 -2.17 0.35
C GLY A 265 1.14 -2.88 0.14
N VAL A 266 0.53 -2.75 -1.04
CA VAL A 266 -0.70 -3.50 -1.37
C VAL A 266 -0.42 -4.99 -1.41
N THR A 267 -1.22 -5.77 -0.71
CA THR A 267 -1.12 -7.23 -0.62
C THR A 267 -2.38 -7.95 -1.06
N GLY A 268 -3.45 -7.21 -1.27
CA GLY A 268 -4.75 -7.73 -1.69
C GLY A 268 -5.71 -6.60 -2.03
N THR A 269 -6.90 -6.96 -2.46
CA THR A 269 -7.94 -6.01 -2.86
C THR A 269 -9.26 -6.28 -2.13
N PRO A 270 -10.04 -5.22 -1.85
CA PRO A 270 -9.68 -3.83 -2.06
C PRO A 270 -8.66 -3.34 -1.03
N THR A 271 -7.73 -2.46 -1.43
CA THR A 271 -6.93 -1.66 -0.51
C THR A 271 -7.19 -0.19 -0.79
N LEU A 272 -7.64 0.55 0.20
CA LEU A 272 -7.86 1.99 0.12
C LEU A 272 -6.78 2.73 0.90
N PHE A 273 -6.22 3.76 0.30
CA PHE A 273 -5.32 4.69 1.00
C PHE A 273 -5.99 6.06 1.14
N ILE A 274 -5.88 6.66 2.32
CA ILE A 274 -6.25 8.05 2.58
C ILE A 274 -4.97 8.78 3.02
N ASN A 275 -4.42 9.65 2.18
CA ASN A 275 -3.14 10.33 2.40
C ASN A 275 -2.04 9.38 2.93
N GLY A 276 -1.89 8.22 2.28
CA GLY A 276 -0.86 7.23 2.61
C GLY A 276 -1.20 6.26 3.73
N ARG A 277 -2.26 6.49 4.50
CA ARG A 277 -2.78 5.53 5.48
C ARG A 277 -3.57 4.44 4.77
N SER A 278 -3.15 3.19 4.89
CA SER A 278 -3.88 2.03 4.37
C SER A 278 -5.11 1.74 5.22
N ILE A 279 -6.21 1.43 4.55
CA ILE A 279 -7.48 1.01 5.16
C ILE A 279 -7.83 -0.36 4.57
N GLY A 280 -7.77 -1.39 5.40
CA GLY A 280 -8.23 -2.74 5.05
C GLY A 280 -9.71 -2.93 5.39
N ASN A 281 -10.31 -4.02 4.86
CA ASN A 281 -11.69 -4.43 5.16
C ASN A 281 -12.71 -3.29 5.09
N ILE A 282 -12.65 -2.47 4.03
CA ILE A 282 -13.39 -1.22 3.87
C ILE A 282 -14.90 -1.42 4.09
N SER A 283 -15.47 -2.55 3.63
CA SER A 283 -16.88 -2.88 3.81
C SER A 283 -17.31 -3.04 5.27
N GLN A 284 -16.37 -3.21 6.19
CA GLN A 284 -16.61 -3.32 7.63
C GLN A 284 -16.31 -2.04 8.41
N VAL A 285 -15.73 -1.04 7.74
CA VAL A 285 -15.43 0.26 8.37
C VAL A 285 -16.68 1.13 8.35
N PRO A 286 -17.16 1.62 9.50
CA PRO A 286 -18.30 2.52 9.56
C PRO A 286 -18.08 3.78 8.70
N ALA A 287 -19.10 4.25 8.02
CA ALA A 287 -19.02 5.44 7.16
C ALA A 287 -18.51 6.68 7.93
N GLU A 288 -18.96 6.85 9.17
CA GLU A 288 -18.49 7.94 10.06
C GLU A 288 -16.97 7.86 10.34
N THR A 289 -16.43 6.64 10.44
CA THR A 289 -14.99 6.45 10.64
C THR A 289 -14.23 6.83 9.36
N LEU A 290 -14.70 6.42 8.18
CA LEU A 290 -14.11 6.81 6.89
C LEU A 290 -14.13 8.34 6.73
N LYS A 291 -15.27 8.96 7.02
CA LYS A 291 -15.40 10.43 7.01
C LYS A 291 -14.42 11.09 7.98
N SER A 292 -14.33 10.60 9.20
CA SER A 292 -13.40 11.15 10.21
C SER A 292 -11.95 11.06 9.77
N LEU A 293 -11.57 10.00 9.06
CA LEU A 293 -10.23 9.84 8.48
C LEU A 293 -9.94 10.87 7.39
N VAL A 294 -10.93 11.16 6.53
CA VAL A 294 -10.83 12.21 5.50
C VAL A 294 -10.72 13.59 6.14
N ASP A 295 -11.59 13.92 7.11
CA ASP A 295 -11.55 15.18 7.85
C ASP A 295 -10.20 15.39 8.57
N PHE A 296 -9.66 14.32 9.16
CA PHE A 296 -8.35 14.34 9.79
C PHE A 296 -7.23 14.58 8.77
N ALA A 297 -7.25 13.87 7.64
CA ALA A 297 -6.26 14.03 6.57
C ALA A 297 -6.27 15.46 6.00
N ALA A 298 -7.46 16.06 5.83
CA ALA A 298 -7.60 17.43 5.35
C ALA A 298 -7.00 18.48 6.31
N LYS A 299 -7.00 18.22 7.61
CA LYS A 299 -6.39 19.08 8.62
C LYS A 299 -4.85 18.97 8.65
N GLN A 300 -4.32 17.79 8.33
CA GLN A 300 -2.87 17.55 8.29
C GLN A 300 -2.21 18.08 7.01
N GLY A 301 -2.97 18.25 5.93
CA GLY A 301 -2.47 18.75 4.64
C GLY A 301 -2.41 20.29 4.54
N LYS A 302 -2.70 20.98 5.62
CA LYS A 302 -2.55 22.44 5.76
C LYS A 302 -1.26 22.75 6.54
#